data_a1f5ff7434447dd7c4d6cbc8131c5efa
#
_entry.id   a1f5ff7434447dd7c4d6cbc8131c5efa
#
_cell.length_a   1.000
_cell.length_b   1.000
_cell.length_c   1.000
_cell.angle_alpha   90.00
_cell.angle_beta   90.00
_cell.angle_gamma   90.00
#
_symmetry.space_group_name_H-M   'P 1'
#
loop_
_entity.id
_entity.type
_entity.pdbx_description
1 polymer ?
#
loop_
_entity_poly.entity_id
_entity_poly.type
_entity_poly.pdbx_seq_one_letter_code
_entity_poly.pdbx_strand_id
1 'polypeptide(L)' 'MIDELILKNISKDKLYANLVSKLIRERYSVDDEMAILRQKETKPEEWETYNTFCEECKAKAKGEIYG' A
#
# COMPACT_ATOMS: atom_id res chain seq x y z
N MET A 1 -6.25 29.97 -6.60
CA MET A 1 -6.02 28.73 -7.32
C MET A 1 -4.82 28.00 -6.75
N ILE A 2 -4.93 26.72 -6.58
CA ILE A 2 -3.82 25.93 -6.05
C ILE A 2 -2.70 25.88 -7.06
N ASP A 3 -1.50 26.09 -6.58
CA ASP A 3 -0.32 26.04 -7.41
C ASP A 3 -0.15 24.62 -7.97
N GLU A 4 -0.11 24.50 -9.30
CA GLU A 4 0.04 23.21 -9.94
C GLU A 4 1.34 22.51 -9.53
N LEU A 5 2.37 23.28 -9.28
CA LEU A 5 3.66 22.73 -8.88
C LEU A 5 3.57 22.06 -7.51
N ILE A 6 2.92 22.74 -6.58
CA ILE A 6 2.71 22.18 -5.25
C ILE A 6 1.81 20.96 -5.34
N LEU A 7 0.77 21.06 -6.16
CA LEU A 7 -0.16 19.96 -6.36
C LEU A 7 0.53 18.75 -6.96
N LYS A 8 1.43 18.96 -7.92
CA LYS A 8 2.17 17.85 -8.53
C LYS A 8 3.08 17.16 -7.54
N ASN A 9 3.78 17.93 -6.71
CA ASN A 9 4.68 17.33 -5.72
C ASN A 9 3.91 16.54 -4.69
N ILE A 10 2.81 17.10 -4.22
CA ILE A 10 1.94 16.41 -3.26
C ILE A 10 1.28 15.22 -3.94
N SER A 11 0.89 15.39 -5.20
CA SER A 11 0.19 14.34 -5.94
C SER A 11 1.03 13.10 -6.14
N LYS A 12 2.34 13.26 -6.37
CA LYS A 12 3.18 12.11 -6.62
C LYS A 12 3.26 11.19 -5.42
N ASP A 13 3.46 11.76 -4.24
CA ASP A 13 3.46 10.97 -3.02
C ASP A 13 2.09 10.39 -2.71
N LYS A 14 1.04 11.17 -2.94
CA LYS A 14 -0.32 10.69 -2.75
C LYS A 14 -0.68 9.58 -3.73
N LEU A 15 -0.25 9.74 -4.98
CA LEU A 15 -0.50 8.70 -5.99
C LEU A 15 0.18 7.41 -5.61
N TYR A 16 1.39 7.47 -5.11
CA TYR A 16 2.10 6.30 -4.66
C TYR A 16 1.33 5.61 -3.52
N ALA A 17 0.98 6.38 -2.49
CA ALA A 17 0.26 5.84 -1.35
C ALA A 17 -1.10 5.28 -1.75
N ASN A 18 -1.81 6.00 -2.61
CA ASN A 18 -3.13 5.56 -3.07
C ASN A 18 -3.03 4.30 -3.92
N LEU A 19 -2.01 4.23 -4.77
CA LEU A 19 -1.82 3.05 -5.61
C LEU A 19 -1.47 1.84 -4.78
N VAL A 20 -0.58 2.00 -3.80
CA VAL A 20 -0.24 0.91 -2.89
C VAL A 20 -1.49 0.41 -2.17
N SER A 21 -2.28 1.34 -1.62
CA SER A 21 -3.51 0.98 -0.94
C SER A 21 -4.48 0.25 -1.86
N LYS A 22 -4.64 0.76 -3.07
CA LYS A 22 -5.53 0.13 -4.04
C LYS A 22 -5.10 -1.29 -4.37
N LEU A 23 -3.80 -1.48 -4.61
CA LEU A 23 -3.27 -2.80 -4.92
C LEU A 23 -3.47 -3.77 -3.76
N ILE A 24 -3.27 -3.29 -2.54
CA ILE A 24 -3.48 -4.12 -1.37
C ILE A 24 -4.96 -4.47 -1.22
N ARG A 25 -5.86 -3.50 -1.43
CA ARG A 25 -7.29 -3.70 -1.30
C ARG A 25 -7.88 -4.64 -2.34
N GLU A 26 -7.20 -4.85 -3.45
CA GLU A 26 -7.64 -5.82 -4.44
C GLU A 26 -7.58 -7.24 -3.88
N ARG A 27 -6.77 -7.47 -2.88
CA ARG A 27 -6.60 -8.80 -2.30
C ARG A 27 -7.03 -8.86 -0.82
N TYR A 28 -6.83 -7.79 -0.08
CA TYR A 28 -7.14 -7.74 1.35
C TYR A 28 -8.04 -6.56 1.65
N SER A 29 -9.12 -6.81 2.39
CA SER A 29 -9.96 -5.73 2.89
C SER A 29 -9.30 -5.12 4.13
N VAL A 30 -9.83 -4.00 4.59
CA VAL A 30 -9.36 -3.38 5.84
C VAL A 30 -9.56 -4.36 7.00
N ASP A 31 -10.69 -5.05 7.02
CA ASP A 31 -10.98 -6.01 8.08
C ASP A 31 -10.00 -7.16 8.05
N ASP A 32 -9.62 -7.63 6.86
CA ASP A 32 -8.64 -8.68 6.70
C ASP A 32 -7.28 -8.24 7.25
N GLU A 33 -6.86 -7.03 6.92
CA GLU A 33 -5.61 -6.49 7.43
C GLU A 33 -5.60 -6.42 8.94
N MET A 34 -6.69 -5.93 9.52
CA MET A 34 -6.78 -5.80 10.96
C MET A 34 -6.73 -7.17 11.64
N ALA A 35 -7.39 -8.16 11.04
CA ALA A 35 -7.36 -9.52 11.57
C ALA A 35 -5.95 -10.09 11.52
N ILE A 36 -5.25 -9.89 10.41
CA ILE A 36 -3.87 -10.38 10.24
C ILE A 36 -2.95 -9.73 11.26
N LEU A 37 -3.05 -8.42 11.44
CA LEU A 37 -2.23 -7.70 12.39
C LEU A 37 -2.53 -8.14 13.83
N ARG A 38 -3.81 -8.37 14.11
CA ARG A 38 -4.23 -8.80 15.45
C ARG A 38 -3.73 -10.20 15.78
N GLN A 39 -3.63 -11.06 14.77
CA GLN A 39 -3.21 -12.44 14.93
C GLN A 39 -1.75 -12.69 14.56
N LYS A 40 -0.98 -11.62 14.43
CA LYS A 40 0.42 -11.71 14.01
C LYS A 40 1.23 -12.66 14.88
N GLU A 41 1.02 -12.63 16.19
CA GLU A 41 1.79 -13.46 17.10
C GLU A 41 1.33 -14.93 17.11
N THR A 42 0.05 -15.15 16.87
CA THR A 42 -0.50 -16.50 16.86
C THR A 42 -0.45 -17.14 15.48
N LYS A 43 -0.48 -16.33 14.44
CA LYS A 43 -0.43 -16.81 13.06
C LYS A 43 0.57 -16.01 12.25
N PRO A 44 1.87 -16.14 12.55
CA PRO A 44 2.89 -15.36 11.86
C PRO A 44 2.99 -15.65 10.36
N GLU A 45 2.58 -16.83 9.94
CA GLU A 45 2.62 -17.19 8.51
C GLU A 45 1.68 -16.33 7.69
N GLU A 46 0.51 -16.03 8.20
CA GLU A 46 -0.45 -15.17 7.51
C GLU A 46 0.08 -13.75 7.42
N TRP A 47 0.71 -13.28 8.49
CA TRP A 47 1.31 -11.96 8.49
C TRP A 47 2.45 -11.85 7.51
N GLU A 48 3.29 -12.88 7.43
CA GLU A 48 4.42 -12.88 6.49
C GLU A 48 3.94 -12.85 5.05
N THR A 49 2.91 -13.63 4.74
CA THR A 49 2.33 -13.64 3.41
C THR A 49 1.77 -12.27 3.04
N TYR A 50 1.05 -11.67 3.98
CA TYR A 50 0.50 -10.32 3.80
C TYR A 50 1.61 -9.29 3.62
N ASN A 51 2.63 -9.35 4.47
CA ASN A 51 3.74 -8.39 4.41
C ASN A 51 4.49 -8.49 3.09
N THR A 52 4.74 -9.70 2.63
CA THR A 52 5.39 -9.92 1.34
C THR A 52 4.56 -9.32 0.21
N PHE A 53 3.27 -9.54 0.25
CA PHE A 53 2.38 -8.96 -0.76
C PHE A 53 2.41 -7.43 -0.71
N CYS A 54 2.41 -6.85 0.48
CA CYS A 54 2.50 -5.39 0.62
C CYS A 54 3.80 -4.85 0.03
N GLU A 55 4.90 -5.54 0.26
CA GLU A 55 6.19 -5.13 -0.29
C GLU A 55 6.20 -5.22 -1.81
N GLU A 56 5.56 -6.22 -2.37
CA GLU A 56 5.41 -6.34 -3.81
C GLU A 56 4.55 -5.20 -4.37
N CYS A 57 3.49 -4.84 -3.67
CA CYS A 57 2.65 -3.72 -4.07
C CYS A 57 3.41 -2.41 -4.06
N LYS A 58 4.25 -2.21 -3.05
CA LYS A 58 5.08 -1.01 -2.96
C LYS A 58 6.07 -0.93 -4.10
N ALA A 59 6.71 -2.04 -4.42
CA ALA A 59 7.67 -2.09 -5.52
C ALA A 59 6.99 -1.80 -6.85
N LYS A 60 5.82 -2.37 -7.06
CA LYS A 60 5.06 -2.15 -8.27
C LYS A 60 4.62 -0.71 -8.41
N ALA A 61 4.09 -0.14 -7.33
CA ALA A 61 3.65 1.25 -7.34
C ALA A 61 4.82 2.20 -7.58
N LYS A 62 5.96 1.90 -6.96
CA LYS A 62 7.15 2.70 -7.13
C LYS A 62 7.61 2.69 -8.58
N GLY A 63 7.58 1.54 -9.22
CA GLY A 63 7.93 1.42 -10.62
C GLY A 63 7.01 2.20 -11.54
N GLU A 64 5.72 2.25 -11.23
CA GLU A 64 4.76 2.97 -12.04
C GLU A 64 4.81 4.48 -11.85
N ILE A 65 5.12 4.94 -10.65
CA ILE A 65 5.09 6.37 -10.34
C ILE A 65 6.45 7.04 -10.45
N TYR A 66 7.48 6.36 -9.98
CA TYR A 66 8.83 6.91 -9.94
C TYR A 66 9.79 6.28 -10.94
N GLY A 67 9.43 5.12 -11.41
CA GLY A 67 10.25 4.41 -12.34
C GLY A 67 10.10 4.86 -13.75
#